data_2a39f752b23a4e359dffbbde59e47a08
#
_entry.id   2a39f752b23a4e359dffbbde59e47a08
#
_cell.length_a   1.000
_cell.length_b   1.000
_cell.length_c   1.000
_cell.angle_alpha   90.00
_cell.angle_beta   90.00
_cell.angle_gamma   90.00
#
_symmetry.space_group_name_H-M   'P 1'
#
loop_
_entity.id
_entity.type
_entity.pdbx_description
1 polymer ?
#
loop_
_entity_poly.entity_id
_entity_poly.type
_entity_poly.pdbx_seq_one_letter_code
_entity_poly.pdbx_strand_id
1 'polypeptide(L)'
;QAGIERFFVTIWPTALFTFTSEERRALRLAARGAYRFRKINDPRLAKWLIHRGGPSAVGGLETIQPEIARHLVKTSESLRLHGIQYIDEQLAECLIQHNGRTLYLDNLHHVDLEVLEILIRHTGRGLSLGGIENLSVQEASVLATYRGRLSLNKLTNPNSEILAALVQHTGKSLSLGSLKTLSRPQAQQLKKYRGDLYLRGIQELPPGIDVEFTDFPQ
;
A
#
# COMPACT_ATOMS: atom_id res chain seq x y z
N GLN A 1 -22.42 20.75 -16.63
CA GLN A 1 -22.60 21.23 -15.25
C GLN A 1 -23.94 20.75 -14.65
N ALA A 2 -25.04 20.78 -15.39
CA ALA A 2 -26.38 20.42 -14.92
C ALA A 2 -26.55 18.89 -14.57
N GLY A 3 -25.78 18.01 -15.19
CA GLY A 3 -25.91 16.56 -15.01
C GLY A 3 -25.38 16.04 -13.66
N ILE A 4 -24.36 16.68 -13.10
CA ILE A 4 -23.75 16.25 -11.83
C ILE A 4 -24.58 16.76 -10.64
N GLU A 5 -25.09 17.96 -10.71
CA GLU A 5 -25.97 18.49 -9.67
C GLU A 5 -27.27 17.69 -9.57
N ARG A 6 -27.86 17.28 -10.70
CA ARG A 6 -29.01 16.37 -10.72
C ARG A 6 -28.72 15.01 -10.10
N PHE A 7 -27.52 14.45 -10.33
CA PHE A 7 -27.13 13.14 -9.78
C PHE A 7 -26.98 13.17 -8.26
N PHE A 8 -26.45 14.28 -7.70
CA PHE A 8 -26.34 14.47 -6.25
C PHE A 8 -27.69 14.69 -5.57
N VAL A 9 -28.60 15.41 -6.22
CA VAL A 9 -29.92 15.75 -5.67
C VAL A 9 -30.87 14.55 -5.69
N THR A 10 -30.78 13.66 -6.66
CA THR A 10 -31.76 12.57 -6.86
C THR A 10 -31.49 11.35 -5.94
N ILE A 11 -30.29 11.15 -5.42
CA ILE A 11 -29.94 9.92 -4.70
C ILE A 11 -29.79 10.10 -3.18
N TRP A 12 -29.43 11.31 -2.69
CA TRP A 12 -29.22 11.56 -1.25
C TRP A 12 -29.47 13.04 -0.86
N PRO A 13 -30.73 13.51 -0.89
CA PRO A 13 -30.99 14.92 -0.60
C PRO A 13 -30.62 15.32 0.85
N THR A 14 -30.76 14.40 1.81
CA THR A 14 -30.49 14.69 3.23
C THR A 14 -29.01 14.66 3.62
N ALA A 15 -28.18 13.86 2.98
CA ALA A 15 -26.75 13.74 3.33
C ALA A 15 -25.91 14.97 2.92
N LEU A 16 -26.27 15.64 1.82
CA LEU A 16 -25.55 16.83 1.35
C LEU A 16 -25.81 18.08 2.18
N PHE A 17 -26.95 18.17 2.85
CA PHE A 17 -27.27 19.32 3.71
C PHE A 17 -26.42 19.38 4.98
N THR A 18 -25.78 18.27 5.36
CA THR A 18 -24.92 18.19 6.55
C THR A 18 -23.45 18.56 6.29
N PHE A 19 -23.04 18.70 5.03
CA PHE A 19 -21.68 19.10 4.66
C PHE A 19 -21.57 20.61 4.46
N THR A 20 -20.44 21.17 4.87
CA THR A 20 -20.10 22.57 4.62
C THR A 20 -19.96 22.87 3.13
N SER A 21 -19.96 24.13 2.74
CA SER A 21 -19.76 24.53 1.34
C SER A 21 -18.39 24.09 0.80
N GLU A 22 -17.35 24.11 1.63
CA GLU A 22 -16.01 23.64 1.28
C GLU A 22 -15.97 22.13 1.08
N GLU A 23 -16.56 21.38 2.00
CA GLU A 23 -16.66 19.91 1.87
C GLU A 23 -17.41 19.51 0.60
N ARG A 24 -18.53 20.18 0.28
CA ARG A 24 -19.27 19.95 -0.97
C ARG A 24 -18.42 20.25 -2.22
N ARG A 25 -17.59 21.31 -2.18
CA ARG A 25 -16.66 21.62 -3.26
C ARG A 25 -15.57 20.54 -3.38
N ALA A 26 -14.97 20.15 -2.26
CA ALA A 26 -13.95 19.09 -2.20
C ALA A 26 -14.50 17.74 -2.70
N LEU A 27 -15.74 17.37 -2.33
CA LEU A 27 -16.43 16.17 -2.81
C LEU A 27 -16.61 16.17 -4.33
N ARG A 28 -17.02 17.29 -4.92
CA ARG A 28 -17.16 17.42 -6.38
C ARG A 28 -15.82 17.26 -7.11
N LEU A 29 -14.74 17.80 -6.55
CA LEU A 29 -13.40 17.68 -7.11
C LEU A 29 -12.84 16.26 -6.92
N ALA A 30 -13.09 15.64 -5.77
CA ALA A 30 -12.69 14.27 -5.49
C ALA A 30 -13.37 13.26 -6.43
N ALA A 31 -14.67 13.45 -6.70
CA ALA A 31 -15.43 12.63 -7.67
C ALA A 31 -14.86 12.71 -9.10
N ARG A 32 -14.13 13.78 -9.43
CA ARG A 32 -13.44 13.98 -10.71
C ARG A 32 -11.96 13.55 -10.66
N GLY A 33 -11.48 13.00 -9.53
CA GLY A 33 -10.06 12.67 -9.32
C GLY A 33 -9.15 13.89 -9.15
N ALA A 34 -9.72 15.10 -9.04
CA ALA A 34 -8.97 16.36 -8.97
C ALA A 34 -8.68 16.85 -7.55
N TYR A 35 -9.11 16.11 -6.54
CA TYR A 35 -8.91 16.48 -5.13
C TYR A 35 -8.57 15.24 -4.29
N ARG A 36 -7.58 15.41 -3.40
CA ARG A 36 -7.22 14.40 -2.39
C ARG A 36 -7.37 15.02 -1.01
N PHE A 37 -8.11 14.35 -0.14
CA PHE A 37 -8.24 14.79 1.23
C PHE A 37 -6.95 14.55 2.00
N ARG A 38 -6.49 15.55 2.76
CA ARG A 38 -5.36 15.42 3.69
C ARG A 38 -5.81 14.93 5.07
N LYS A 39 -7.06 15.22 5.45
CA LYS A 39 -7.67 14.82 6.71
C LYS A 39 -9.17 14.59 6.52
N ILE A 40 -9.70 13.58 7.17
CA ILE A 40 -11.14 13.28 7.24
C ILE A 40 -11.48 13.08 8.71
N ASN A 41 -12.42 13.88 9.20
CA ASN A 41 -12.89 13.79 10.59
C ASN A 41 -14.33 13.26 10.68
N ASP A 42 -15.05 13.20 9.57
CA ASP A 42 -16.44 12.75 9.51
C ASP A 42 -16.53 11.34 8.91
N PRO A 43 -16.98 10.34 9.69
CA PRO A 43 -17.16 8.97 9.20
C PRO A 43 -18.13 8.86 8.00
N ARG A 44 -19.11 9.79 7.89
CA ARG A 44 -20.04 9.81 6.76
C ARG A 44 -19.33 10.19 5.46
N LEU A 45 -18.35 11.12 5.55
CA LEU A 45 -17.49 11.48 4.43
C LEU A 45 -16.62 10.31 4.00
N ALA A 46 -16.02 9.59 4.94
CA ALA A 46 -15.22 8.40 4.65
C ALA A 46 -16.07 7.34 3.93
N LYS A 47 -17.25 7.04 4.43
CA LYS A 47 -18.20 6.11 3.82
C LYS A 47 -18.60 6.55 2.39
N TRP A 48 -18.87 7.84 2.20
CA TRP A 48 -19.20 8.37 0.88
C TRP A 48 -18.03 8.22 -0.12
N LEU A 49 -16.80 8.55 0.32
CA LEU A 49 -15.61 8.46 -0.53
C LEU A 49 -15.37 7.05 -1.04
N ILE A 50 -15.52 6.04 -0.20
CA ILE A 50 -15.36 4.64 -0.62
C ILE A 50 -16.41 4.23 -1.66
N HIS A 51 -17.66 4.70 -1.53
CA HIS A 51 -18.72 4.32 -2.44
C HIS A 51 -18.76 5.14 -3.74
N ARG A 52 -18.34 6.40 -3.73
CA ARG A 52 -18.54 7.34 -4.84
C ARG A 52 -17.28 8.06 -5.30
N GLY A 53 -16.37 8.40 -4.40
CA GLY A 53 -15.14 9.15 -4.71
C GLY A 53 -13.98 8.27 -5.20
N GLY A 54 -14.10 6.97 -5.00
CA GLY A 54 -13.06 6.00 -5.29
C GLY A 54 -11.86 6.08 -4.33
N PRO A 55 -11.04 5.05 -4.30
CA PRO A 55 -9.90 4.93 -3.39
C PRO A 55 -8.79 5.98 -3.63
N SER A 56 -8.79 6.65 -4.78
CA SER A 56 -7.82 7.72 -5.10
C SER A 56 -8.01 8.98 -4.24
N ALA A 57 -9.23 9.27 -3.81
CA ALA A 57 -9.54 10.48 -3.04
C ALA A 57 -8.94 10.45 -1.62
N VAL A 58 -8.70 9.27 -1.06
CA VAL A 58 -8.12 9.08 0.27
C VAL A 58 -6.60 8.95 0.26
N GLY A 59 -5.98 8.88 -0.92
CA GLY A 59 -4.53 8.69 -1.06
C GLY A 59 -3.67 9.83 -0.52
N GLY A 60 -4.27 10.99 -0.24
CA GLY A 60 -3.58 12.15 0.34
C GLY A 60 -3.72 12.28 1.86
N LEU A 61 -4.39 11.34 2.54
CA LEU A 61 -4.58 11.40 3.99
C LEU A 61 -3.25 11.27 4.70
N GLU A 62 -2.91 12.27 5.50
CA GLU A 62 -1.67 12.32 6.30
C GLU A 62 -1.86 11.63 7.66
N THR A 63 -3.08 11.69 8.17
CA THR A 63 -3.47 11.03 9.43
C THR A 63 -4.87 10.43 9.29
N ILE A 64 -5.11 9.30 9.92
CA ILE A 64 -6.40 8.64 9.94
C ILE A 64 -6.72 8.22 11.37
N GLN A 65 -7.90 8.60 11.85
CA GLN A 65 -8.42 8.07 13.12
C GLN A 65 -8.97 6.65 12.91
N PRO A 66 -8.91 5.76 13.92
CA PRO A 66 -9.40 4.38 13.81
C PRO A 66 -10.86 4.29 13.34
N GLU A 67 -11.73 5.22 13.78
CA GLU A 67 -13.14 5.28 13.35
C GLU A 67 -13.27 5.49 11.83
N ILE A 68 -12.43 6.36 11.29
CA ILE A 68 -12.37 6.63 9.84
C ILE A 68 -11.83 5.41 9.10
N ALA A 69 -10.73 4.80 9.61
CA ALA A 69 -10.13 3.62 9.01
C ALA A 69 -11.14 2.47 8.87
N ARG A 70 -11.99 2.22 9.89
CA ARG A 70 -13.06 1.20 9.86
C ARG A 70 -14.06 1.38 8.71
N HIS A 71 -14.22 2.58 8.20
CA HIS A 71 -15.05 2.82 7.01
C HIS A 71 -14.26 2.63 5.73
N LEU A 72 -13.00 3.08 5.68
CA LEU A 72 -12.15 2.99 4.50
C LEU A 72 -11.81 1.54 4.10
N VAL A 73 -11.59 0.67 5.09
CA VAL A 73 -11.21 -0.74 4.85
C VAL A 73 -12.33 -1.59 4.23
N LYS A 74 -13.56 -1.08 4.17
CA LYS A 74 -14.71 -1.79 3.56
C LYS A 74 -14.69 -1.79 2.04
N THR A 75 -13.71 -1.16 1.40
CA THR A 75 -13.58 -1.21 -0.06
C THR A 75 -13.10 -2.58 -0.52
N SER A 76 -13.68 -3.10 -1.59
CA SER A 76 -13.19 -4.30 -2.28
C SER A 76 -12.04 -4.02 -3.24
N GLU A 77 -11.79 -2.75 -3.55
CA GLU A 77 -10.69 -2.31 -4.41
C GLU A 77 -9.39 -2.17 -3.61
N SER A 78 -8.36 -1.64 -4.25
CA SER A 78 -7.12 -1.29 -3.55
C SER A 78 -7.31 -0.05 -2.68
N LEU A 79 -6.87 -0.10 -1.45
CA LEU A 79 -6.86 1.05 -0.54
C LEU A 79 -5.47 1.71 -0.59
N ARG A 80 -5.42 2.95 -1.12
CA ARG A 80 -4.18 3.70 -1.29
C ARG A 80 -4.08 4.82 -0.26
N LEU A 81 -3.15 4.67 0.68
CA LEU A 81 -2.91 5.61 1.79
C LEU A 81 -1.48 6.18 1.71
N HIS A 82 -1.15 6.74 0.53
CA HIS A 82 0.20 7.26 0.25
C HIS A 82 0.58 8.50 1.08
N GLY A 83 -0.39 9.18 1.71
CA GLY A 83 -0.12 10.33 2.56
C GLY A 83 0.35 9.96 3.97
N ILE A 84 0.09 8.73 4.43
CA ILE A 84 0.40 8.29 5.79
C ILE A 84 1.89 7.98 5.91
N GLN A 85 2.54 8.64 6.87
CA GLN A 85 3.97 8.46 7.16
C GLN A 85 4.24 7.66 8.43
N TYR A 86 3.23 7.50 9.29
CA TYR A 86 3.30 6.75 10.53
C TYR A 86 1.97 6.06 10.82
N ILE A 87 2.04 4.87 11.35
CA ILE A 87 0.90 4.10 11.88
C ILE A 87 1.29 3.49 13.23
N ASP A 88 0.34 3.51 14.15
CA ASP A 88 0.43 2.79 15.42
C ASP A 88 -0.27 1.42 15.31
N GLU A 89 -0.16 0.62 16.35
CA GLU A 89 -0.79 -0.69 16.44
C GLU A 89 -2.32 -0.60 16.26
N GLN A 90 -2.96 0.40 16.86
CA GLN A 90 -4.42 0.56 16.80
C GLN A 90 -4.90 0.84 15.38
N LEU A 91 -4.21 1.69 14.64
CA LEU A 91 -4.51 1.95 13.23
C LEU A 91 -4.19 0.73 12.38
N ALA A 92 -3.07 0.04 12.63
CA ALA A 92 -2.70 -1.18 11.92
C ALA A 92 -3.77 -2.27 12.08
N GLU A 93 -4.29 -2.50 13.30
CA GLU A 93 -5.39 -3.44 13.58
C GLU A 93 -6.68 -3.08 12.81
N CYS A 94 -6.95 -1.81 12.60
CA CYS A 94 -8.05 -1.39 11.74
C CYS A 94 -7.75 -1.68 10.26
N LEU A 95 -6.53 -1.36 9.78
CA LEU A 95 -6.16 -1.47 8.37
C LEU A 95 -6.10 -2.91 7.86
N ILE A 96 -5.70 -3.88 8.70
CA ILE A 96 -5.68 -5.31 8.31
C ILE A 96 -7.06 -5.90 8.05
N GLN A 97 -8.14 -5.23 8.45
CA GLN A 97 -9.51 -5.63 8.11
C GLN A 97 -9.86 -5.37 6.62
N HIS A 98 -8.98 -4.69 5.89
CA HIS A 98 -9.13 -4.53 4.45
C HIS A 98 -8.91 -5.88 3.76
N ASN A 99 -9.96 -6.42 3.16
CA ASN A 99 -9.93 -7.70 2.44
C ASN A 99 -10.02 -7.54 0.92
N GLY A 100 -9.86 -6.33 0.42
CA GLY A 100 -9.90 -6.01 -1.00
C GLY A 100 -8.63 -6.43 -1.76
N ARG A 101 -8.21 -5.64 -2.75
CA ARG A 101 -7.05 -5.98 -3.58
C ARG A 101 -5.73 -5.74 -2.83
N THR A 102 -5.21 -4.54 -2.82
CA THR A 102 -3.92 -4.22 -2.22
C THR A 102 -4.07 -3.06 -1.25
N LEU A 103 -3.46 -3.20 -0.07
CA LEU A 103 -3.26 -2.11 0.87
C LEU A 103 -1.91 -1.45 0.57
N TYR A 104 -1.95 -0.18 0.15
CA TYR A 104 -0.76 0.61 -0.17
C TYR A 104 -0.45 1.58 0.98
N LEU A 105 0.71 1.40 1.59
CA LEU A 105 1.29 2.22 2.65
C LEU A 105 2.70 2.69 2.25
N ASP A 106 2.83 3.16 1.01
CA ASP A 106 4.13 3.39 0.35
C ASP A 106 4.88 4.63 0.83
N ASN A 107 4.34 5.36 1.80
CA ASN A 107 5.03 6.51 2.41
C ASN A 107 5.49 6.26 3.85
N LEU A 108 5.33 5.04 4.34
CA LEU A 108 5.95 4.61 5.58
C LEU A 108 7.44 4.37 5.33
N HIS A 109 8.30 5.19 5.95
CA HIS A 109 9.76 5.04 5.83
C HIS A 109 10.33 4.10 6.88
N HIS A 110 9.68 4.02 8.03
CA HIS A 110 9.97 3.12 9.12
C HIS A 110 8.67 2.57 9.69
N VAL A 111 8.70 1.33 10.13
CA VAL A 111 7.55 0.66 10.77
C VAL A 111 8.08 -0.18 11.92
N ASP A 112 7.53 0.01 13.11
CA ASP A 112 7.91 -0.75 14.29
C ASP A 112 7.62 -2.24 14.10
N LEU A 113 8.41 -3.11 14.73
CA LEU A 113 8.30 -4.55 14.55
C LEU A 113 6.90 -5.07 14.94
N GLU A 114 6.35 -4.57 16.02
CA GLU A 114 5.01 -4.90 16.52
C GLU A 114 3.93 -4.54 15.49
N VAL A 115 4.09 -3.41 14.83
CA VAL A 115 3.19 -2.97 13.76
C VAL A 115 3.35 -3.84 12.52
N LEU A 116 4.56 -4.27 12.16
CA LEU A 116 4.80 -5.22 11.07
C LEU A 116 4.13 -6.57 11.36
N GLU A 117 4.23 -7.10 12.59
CA GLU A 117 3.59 -8.33 13.02
C GLU A 117 2.05 -8.27 12.92
N ILE A 118 1.48 -7.08 13.10
CA ILE A 118 0.07 -6.84 12.82
C ILE A 118 -0.19 -6.83 11.31
N LEU A 119 0.55 -6.03 10.54
CA LEU A 119 0.31 -5.83 9.12
C LEU A 119 0.40 -7.11 8.28
N ILE A 120 1.28 -8.06 8.63
CA ILE A 120 1.39 -9.34 7.93
C ILE A 120 0.16 -10.24 8.09
N ARG A 121 -0.75 -9.94 9.03
CA ARG A 121 -2.06 -10.61 9.18
C ARG A 121 -3.11 -10.13 8.18
N HIS A 122 -2.78 -9.13 7.35
CA HIS A 122 -3.66 -8.63 6.30
C HIS A 122 -4.02 -9.73 5.32
N THR A 123 -5.31 -9.94 5.05
CA THR A 123 -5.84 -11.04 4.23
C THR A 123 -6.17 -10.65 2.79
N GLY A 124 -6.01 -9.37 2.42
CA GLY A 124 -6.18 -8.92 1.04
C GLY A 124 -5.11 -9.48 0.11
N ARG A 125 -5.22 -9.17 -1.19
CA ARG A 125 -4.34 -9.77 -2.21
C ARG A 125 -2.89 -9.32 -2.13
N GLY A 126 -2.62 -8.14 -1.55
CA GLY A 126 -1.26 -7.60 -1.47
C GLY A 126 -1.09 -6.53 -0.40
N LEU A 127 0.13 -6.39 0.08
CA LEU A 127 0.60 -5.36 0.97
C LEU A 127 1.76 -4.63 0.31
N SER A 128 1.66 -3.32 0.16
CA SER A 128 2.72 -2.48 -0.38
C SER A 128 3.26 -1.59 0.73
N LEU A 129 4.52 -1.80 1.06
CA LEU A 129 5.34 -1.03 2.00
C LEU A 129 6.51 -0.42 1.23
N GLY A 130 6.19 0.16 0.06
CA GLY A 130 7.16 0.67 -0.89
C GLY A 130 7.96 1.86 -0.40
N GLY A 131 7.66 2.42 0.77
CA GLY A 131 8.39 3.51 1.42
C GLY A 131 9.60 3.07 2.25
N ILE A 132 9.65 1.82 2.66
CA ILE A 132 10.72 1.28 3.51
C ILE A 132 12.02 1.17 2.72
N GLU A 133 13.06 1.86 3.17
CA GLU A 133 14.37 1.91 2.52
C GLU A 133 15.37 0.91 3.12
N ASN A 134 15.22 0.58 4.39
CA ASN A 134 16.07 -0.32 5.14
C ASN A 134 15.24 -1.29 5.98
N LEU A 135 15.75 -2.49 6.19
CA LEU A 135 15.17 -3.52 7.05
C LEU A 135 16.27 -4.17 7.89
N SER A 136 15.93 -4.55 9.10
CA SER A 136 16.69 -5.54 9.86
C SER A 136 16.36 -6.95 9.37
N VAL A 137 17.20 -7.92 9.75
CA VAL A 137 16.93 -9.34 9.45
C VAL A 137 15.65 -9.82 10.12
N GLN A 138 15.35 -9.30 11.31
CA GLN A 138 14.12 -9.66 12.05
C GLN A 138 12.87 -9.16 11.33
N GLU A 139 12.84 -7.88 10.93
CA GLU A 139 11.73 -7.31 10.14
C GLU A 139 11.54 -8.04 8.81
N ALA A 140 12.64 -8.37 8.12
CA ALA A 140 12.59 -9.15 6.89
C ALA A 140 12.01 -10.55 7.11
N SER A 141 12.35 -11.20 8.24
CA SER A 141 11.82 -12.51 8.62
C SER A 141 10.32 -12.45 8.92
N VAL A 142 9.87 -11.40 9.60
CA VAL A 142 8.43 -11.15 9.85
C VAL A 142 7.70 -10.96 8.53
N LEU A 143 8.19 -10.08 7.66
CA LEU A 143 7.58 -9.81 6.35
C LEU A 143 7.53 -11.05 5.45
N ALA A 144 8.52 -11.94 5.56
CA ALA A 144 8.54 -13.19 4.80
C ALA A 144 7.39 -14.15 5.16
N THR A 145 6.76 -14.01 6.32
CA THR A 145 5.59 -14.82 6.71
C THR A 145 4.29 -14.36 6.05
N TYR A 146 4.26 -13.17 5.42
CA TYR A 146 3.09 -12.67 4.73
C TYR A 146 2.74 -13.57 3.53
N ARG A 147 1.46 -13.87 3.35
CA ARG A 147 1.00 -14.82 2.31
C ARG A 147 0.50 -14.17 1.02
N GLY A 148 0.36 -12.86 0.99
CA GLY A 148 -0.08 -12.11 -0.19
C GLY A 148 1.09 -11.67 -1.07
N ARG A 149 0.83 -10.74 -1.98
CA ARG A 149 1.87 -10.07 -2.77
C ARG A 149 2.55 -9.01 -1.90
N LEU A 150 3.86 -9.06 -1.77
CA LEU A 150 4.65 -8.10 -0.99
C LEU A 150 5.43 -7.17 -1.90
N SER A 151 5.31 -5.86 -1.66
CA SER A 151 6.08 -4.83 -2.37
C SER A 151 6.94 -4.03 -1.39
N LEU A 152 8.26 -4.00 -1.63
CA LEU A 152 9.29 -3.27 -0.89
C LEU A 152 10.13 -2.47 -1.90
N ASN A 153 9.47 -1.63 -2.70
CA ASN A 153 10.07 -1.03 -3.89
C ASN A 153 11.13 0.05 -3.62
N LYS A 154 11.22 0.60 -2.40
CA LYS A 154 12.30 1.51 -2.02
C LYS A 154 13.41 0.85 -1.20
N LEU A 155 13.33 -0.45 -0.92
CA LEU A 155 14.40 -1.14 -0.24
C LEU A 155 15.69 -1.04 -1.07
N THR A 156 16.69 -0.35 -0.51
CA THR A 156 18.01 -0.17 -1.11
C THR A 156 19.03 -1.05 -0.38
N ASN A 157 20.03 -1.50 -0.98
CA ASN A 157 21.19 -2.20 -0.37
C ASN A 157 20.89 -3.26 0.73
N PRO A 158 19.87 -4.15 0.60
CA PRO A 158 19.68 -5.23 1.55
C PRO A 158 20.92 -6.13 1.52
N ASN A 159 21.48 -6.48 2.68
CA ASN A 159 22.57 -7.45 2.74
C ASN A 159 22.07 -8.87 2.39
N SER A 160 23.01 -9.82 2.28
CA SER A 160 22.66 -11.20 1.91
C SER A 160 21.77 -11.90 2.94
N GLU A 161 21.83 -11.52 4.22
CA GLU A 161 21.02 -12.10 5.29
C GLU A 161 19.56 -11.62 5.20
N ILE A 162 19.37 -10.32 4.95
CA ILE A 162 18.03 -9.74 4.71
C ILE A 162 17.38 -10.40 3.49
N LEU A 163 18.13 -10.56 2.39
CA LEU A 163 17.63 -11.26 1.21
C LEU A 163 17.35 -12.73 1.49
N ALA A 164 18.21 -13.42 2.27
CA ALA A 164 17.97 -14.79 2.68
C ALA A 164 16.68 -14.95 3.50
N ALA A 165 16.32 -13.97 4.33
CA ALA A 165 15.06 -13.93 5.03
C ALA A 165 13.88 -13.67 4.07
N LEU A 166 13.99 -12.65 3.20
CA LEU A 166 12.91 -12.26 2.29
C LEU A 166 12.57 -13.35 1.26
N VAL A 167 13.54 -14.14 0.79
CA VAL A 167 13.28 -15.24 -0.15
C VAL A 167 12.50 -16.41 0.46
N GLN A 168 12.36 -16.45 1.78
CA GLN A 168 11.44 -17.37 2.46
C GLN A 168 9.98 -16.97 2.32
N HIS A 169 9.68 -15.80 1.75
CA HIS A 169 8.32 -15.34 1.53
C HIS A 169 7.52 -16.34 0.71
N THR A 170 6.41 -16.81 1.29
CA THR A 170 5.58 -17.88 0.71
C THR A 170 4.42 -17.34 -0.12
N GLY A 171 4.26 -16.01 -0.21
CA GLY A 171 3.22 -15.38 -1.00
C GLY A 171 3.51 -15.42 -2.51
N LYS A 172 2.55 -14.96 -3.29
CA LYS A 172 2.58 -15.09 -4.75
C LYS A 172 3.75 -14.33 -5.39
N SER A 173 4.07 -13.14 -4.88
CA SER A 173 5.12 -12.31 -5.49
C SER A 173 5.81 -11.41 -4.48
N LEU A 174 7.09 -11.13 -4.77
CA LEU A 174 7.94 -10.19 -4.07
C LEU A 174 8.47 -9.14 -5.05
N SER A 175 8.29 -7.85 -4.74
CA SER A 175 8.78 -6.74 -5.56
C SER A 175 9.84 -5.94 -4.81
N LEU A 176 11.03 -5.82 -5.41
CA LEU A 176 12.22 -5.12 -4.91
C LEU A 176 12.72 -4.14 -5.98
N GLY A 177 11.87 -3.18 -6.33
CA GLY A 177 12.05 -2.35 -7.53
C GLY A 177 13.20 -1.33 -7.49
N SER A 178 13.80 -1.04 -6.32
CA SER A 178 14.90 -0.07 -6.21
C SER A 178 16.32 -0.68 -6.19
N LEU A 179 16.42 -2.00 -6.24
CA LEU A 179 17.74 -2.64 -6.36
C LEU A 179 18.33 -2.32 -7.74
N LYS A 180 19.46 -1.62 -7.77
CA LYS A 180 20.12 -1.22 -9.03
C LYS A 180 21.18 -2.23 -9.46
N THR A 181 21.90 -2.78 -8.51
CA THR A 181 22.96 -3.76 -8.72
C THR A 181 22.82 -4.89 -7.71
N LEU A 182 23.31 -6.06 -8.04
CA LEU A 182 23.37 -7.21 -7.14
C LEU A 182 24.79 -7.71 -7.07
N SER A 183 25.28 -8.00 -5.88
CA SER A 183 26.46 -8.81 -5.71
C SER A 183 26.13 -10.28 -6.03
N ARG A 184 27.17 -11.08 -6.32
CA ARG A 184 26.98 -12.52 -6.58
C ARG A 184 26.27 -13.25 -5.43
N PRO A 185 26.61 -13.03 -4.14
CA PRO A 185 25.85 -13.64 -3.02
C PRO A 185 24.38 -13.23 -2.98
N GLN A 186 24.05 -11.95 -3.21
CA GLN A 186 22.66 -11.45 -3.25
C GLN A 186 21.87 -12.13 -4.36
N ALA A 187 22.42 -12.19 -5.57
CA ALA A 187 21.78 -12.85 -6.70
C ALA A 187 21.55 -14.35 -6.45
N GLN A 188 22.52 -15.04 -5.80
CA GLN A 188 22.35 -16.43 -5.40
C GLN A 188 21.24 -16.63 -4.36
N GLN A 189 21.01 -15.68 -3.45
CA GLN A 189 19.87 -15.75 -2.54
C GLN A 189 18.56 -15.55 -3.29
N LEU A 190 18.46 -14.53 -4.13
CA LEU A 190 17.24 -14.24 -4.89
C LEU A 190 16.80 -15.39 -5.82
N LYS A 191 17.75 -16.17 -6.37
CA LYS A 191 17.47 -17.40 -7.13
C LYS A 191 16.66 -18.45 -6.36
N LYS A 192 16.69 -18.43 -5.03
CA LYS A 192 15.96 -19.40 -4.20
C LYS A 192 14.49 -19.06 -4.05
N TYR A 193 14.09 -17.85 -4.46
CA TYR A 193 12.69 -17.44 -4.38
C TYR A 193 11.84 -18.26 -5.36
N ARG A 194 10.69 -18.75 -4.90
CA ARG A 194 9.83 -19.66 -5.69
C ARG A 194 8.62 -18.99 -6.32
N GLY A 195 8.32 -17.72 -5.95
CA GLY A 195 7.22 -16.94 -6.50
C GLY A 195 7.67 -16.00 -7.62
N ASP A 196 6.77 -15.12 -8.05
CA ASP A 196 7.08 -14.08 -9.05
C ASP A 196 7.98 -13.01 -8.40
N LEU A 197 9.20 -12.84 -8.89
CA LEU A 197 10.16 -11.84 -8.39
C LEU A 197 10.25 -10.65 -9.36
N TYR A 198 9.95 -9.45 -8.87
CA TYR A 198 10.01 -8.21 -9.65
C TYR A 198 11.20 -7.35 -9.23
N LEU A 199 12.17 -7.17 -10.14
CA LEU A 199 13.43 -6.46 -9.93
C LEU A 199 13.62 -5.35 -10.97
N ARG A 200 12.64 -4.48 -11.14
CA ARG A 200 12.60 -3.45 -12.21
C ARG A 200 13.75 -2.45 -12.18
N GLY A 201 14.43 -2.29 -11.04
CA GLY A 201 15.53 -1.35 -10.88
C GLY A 201 16.89 -1.86 -11.31
N ILE A 202 17.04 -3.17 -11.50
CA ILE A 202 18.32 -3.79 -11.82
C ILE A 202 18.77 -3.37 -13.22
N GLN A 203 19.97 -2.82 -13.30
CA GLN A 203 20.60 -2.38 -14.55
C GLN A 203 21.60 -3.41 -15.07
N GLU A 204 22.31 -4.10 -14.17
CA GLU A 204 23.33 -5.08 -14.51
C GLU A 204 23.28 -6.26 -13.54
N LEU A 205 23.45 -7.47 -14.08
CA LEU A 205 23.61 -8.69 -13.31
C LEU A 205 25.11 -9.06 -13.19
N PRO A 206 25.52 -9.69 -12.07
CA PRO A 206 26.88 -10.21 -11.95
C PRO A 206 27.17 -11.23 -13.06
N PRO A 207 28.40 -11.26 -13.61
CA PRO A 207 28.78 -12.21 -14.65
C PRO A 207 28.52 -13.67 -14.24
N GLY A 208 27.93 -14.46 -15.16
CA GLY A 208 27.64 -15.87 -14.95
C GLY A 208 26.42 -16.16 -14.06
N ILE A 209 25.54 -15.17 -13.89
CA ILE A 209 24.24 -15.34 -13.27
C ILE A 209 23.16 -15.22 -14.34
N ASP A 210 22.73 -16.36 -14.87
CA ASP A 210 21.52 -16.45 -15.69
C ASP A 210 20.32 -16.55 -14.75
N VAL A 211 19.51 -15.51 -14.69
CA VAL A 211 18.26 -15.49 -13.93
C VAL A 211 17.16 -14.96 -14.83
N GLU A 212 16.16 -15.80 -15.09
CA GLU A 212 14.89 -15.33 -15.62
C GLU A 212 14.12 -14.64 -14.49
N PHE A 213 14.20 -13.32 -14.43
CA PHE A 213 13.32 -12.51 -13.58
C PHE A 213 12.08 -12.14 -14.38
N THR A 214 10.92 -12.14 -13.72
CA THR A 214 9.60 -11.99 -14.35
C THR A 214 9.38 -10.64 -15.03
N ASP A 215 10.26 -9.65 -14.87
CA ASP A 215 10.23 -8.33 -15.54
C ASP A 215 11.65 -7.74 -15.65
N PHE A 216 12.47 -8.31 -16.51
CA PHE A 216 13.69 -7.63 -16.95
C PHE A 216 13.32 -6.71 -18.13
N PRO A 217 13.66 -5.41 -18.12
CA PRO A 217 13.59 -4.63 -19.34
C PRO A 217 14.60 -5.22 -20.35
N GLN A 218 14.10 -5.73 -21.48
CA GLN A 218 14.91 -6.10 -22.63
C GLN A 218 15.48 -4.88 -23.31
#